data_d4d338dea7ac91e4eb50ac815f1cf4a2
#
_entry.id   d4d338dea7ac91e4eb50ac815f1cf4a2
#
_cell.length_a   1.000
_cell.length_b   1.000
_cell.length_c   1.000
_cell.angle_alpha   90.00
_cell.angle_beta   90.00
_cell.angle_gamma   90.00
#
_symmetry.space_group_name_H-M   'P 1'
#
loop_
_entity.id
_entity.type
_entity.pdbx_description
1 polymer ?
#
loop_
_entity_poly.entity_id
_entity_poly.type
_entity_poly.pdbx_seq_one_letter_code
_entity_poly.pdbx_strand_id
1 'polypeptide(L)'
;MIGEADWDMHWRWEIFRRACDPLDVRRWKRDSSAALWSLLGKPGVRVLDSTCGLGDHTINLRDVGFDVEACDASAFAIEAAARYIRDAGLEVPLFVSRWQDLGKRQARYDVVFNDVIHWIHDPDELRDAAAGLRDALVPGGSLVFFFADGREPEPGAGKKILDWDWEHMSRTELAWEHEKDGTRVSLALLNERGGDFIDQHHFYVVRENENVKLESFTMRRVYRWDFHALSRALTDVGFRDVTSHAFRNVKGHGYALNLAKR
;
A
#
# COMPACT_ATOMS: atom_id res chain seq x y z
N MET A 1 10.21 -9.75 5.99
CA MET A 1 8.82 -9.39 5.66
C MET A 1 8.03 -9.19 6.93
N ILE A 2 7.10 -8.24 6.96
CA ILE A 2 6.13 -8.11 8.06
C ILE A 2 5.27 -9.38 8.04
N GLY A 3 5.14 -10.06 9.18
CA GLY A 3 4.31 -11.25 9.30
C GLY A 3 2.81 -10.93 9.20
N GLU A 4 1.99 -11.94 8.88
CA GLU A 4 0.54 -11.78 8.81
C GLU A 4 -0.04 -11.27 10.15
N ALA A 5 0.43 -11.82 11.27
CA ALA A 5 0.02 -11.38 12.62
C ALA A 5 0.39 -9.92 12.93
N ASP A 6 1.48 -9.40 12.36
CA ASP A 6 1.91 -8.02 12.53
C ASP A 6 0.99 -7.07 11.74
N TRP A 7 0.58 -7.47 10.53
CA TRP A 7 -0.40 -6.72 9.76
C TRP A 7 -1.77 -6.71 10.42
N ASP A 8 -2.22 -7.83 10.99
CA ASP A 8 -3.48 -7.90 11.74
C ASP A 8 -3.47 -6.97 12.96
N MET A 9 -2.33 -6.89 13.66
CA MET A 9 -2.13 -5.94 14.76
C MET A 9 -2.20 -4.50 14.26
N HIS A 10 -1.50 -4.18 13.18
CA HIS A 10 -1.53 -2.85 12.56
C HIS A 10 -2.97 -2.44 12.20
N TRP A 11 -3.70 -3.29 11.48
CA TRP A 11 -5.07 -2.99 11.06
C TRP A 11 -6.03 -2.85 12.24
N ARG A 12 -5.88 -3.64 13.31
CA ARG A 12 -6.68 -3.53 14.53
C ARG A 12 -6.58 -2.13 15.13
N TRP A 13 -5.37 -1.64 15.30
CA TRP A 13 -5.16 -0.34 15.92
C TRP A 13 -5.45 0.83 14.97
N GLU A 14 -5.30 0.63 13.69
CA GLU A 14 -5.75 1.60 12.69
C GLU A 14 -7.28 1.76 12.69
N ILE A 15 -8.04 0.68 12.83
CA ILE A 15 -9.50 0.71 13.01
C ILE A 15 -9.88 1.44 14.30
N PHE A 16 -9.19 1.16 15.40
CA PHE A 16 -9.41 1.87 16.67
C PHE A 16 -9.15 3.38 16.52
N ARG A 17 -8.03 3.76 15.93
CA ARG A 17 -7.68 5.15 15.65
C ARG A 17 -8.78 5.86 14.84
N ARG A 18 -9.24 5.23 13.75
CA ARG A 18 -10.31 5.77 12.90
C ARG A 18 -11.65 5.91 13.62
N ALA A 19 -11.92 5.06 14.59
CA ALA A 19 -13.13 5.15 15.41
C ALA A 19 -13.08 6.29 16.43
N CYS A 20 -11.86 6.73 16.82
CA CYS A 20 -11.63 7.87 17.71
C CYS A 20 -11.52 9.19 16.94
N ASP A 21 -10.78 9.15 15.82
CA ASP A 21 -10.56 10.30 14.94
C ASP A 21 -10.87 9.88 13.50
N PRO A 22 -12.09 10.15 13.02
CA PRO A 22 -12.54 9.76 11.69
C PRO A 22 -11.92 10.64 10.59
N LEU A 23 -10.58 10.73 10.57
CA LEU A 23 -9.86 11.32 9.45
C LEU A 23 -10.29 10.65 8.15
N ASP A 24 -10.68 11.45 7.17
CA ASP A 24 -11.05 10.94 5.85
C ASP A 24 -9.79 10.48 5.09
N VAL A 25 -9.28 9.30 5.47
CA VAL A 25 -8.11 8.69 4.82
C VAL A 25 -8.34 8.51 3.31
N ARG A 26 -9.59 8.24 2.90
CA ARG A 26 -9.97 8.12 1.49
C ARG A 26 -9.72 9.40 0.72
N ARG A 27 -9.90 10.56 1.34
CA ARG A 27 -9.66 11.86 0.71
C ARG A 27 -8.23 12.00 0.20
N TRP A 28 -7.25 11.46 0.92
CA TRP A 28 -5.86 11.52 0.51
C TRP A 28 -5.53 10.60 -0.67
N LYS A 29 -6.32 9.55 -0.84
CA LYS A 29 -6.14 8.54 -1.89
C LYS A 29 -6.99 8.81 -3.14
N ARG A 30 -7.88 9.82 -3.12
CA ARG A 30 -8.75 10.18 -4.27
C ARG A 30 -7.98 10.65 -5.48
N ASP A 31 -6.94 11.46 -5.25
CA ASP A 31 -6.18 12.05 -6.35
C ASP A 31 -5.47 10.97 -7.18
N SER A 32 -4.97 9.93 -6.53
CA SER A 32 -4.34 8.80 -7.23
C SER A 32 -5.34 7.99 -8.05
N SER A 33 -6.54 7.77 -7.52
CA SER A 33 -7.61 7.06 -8.25
C SER A 33 -8.10 7.89 -9.45
N ALA A 34 -8.22 9.20 -9.30
CA ALA A 34 -8.56 10.11 -10.40
C ALA A 34 -7.45 10.17 -11.47
N ALA A 35 -6.18 10.20 -11.04
CA ALA A 35 -5.04 10.13 -11.97
C ALA A 35 -5.03 8.80 -12.73
N LEU A 36 -5.26 7.67 -12.04
CA LEU A 36 -5.36 6.37 -12.69
C LEU A 36 -6.52 6.32 -13.68
N TRP A 37 -7.68 6.87 -13.33
CA TRP A 37 -8.81 6.96 -14.24
C TRP A 37 -8.47 7.78 -15.49
N SER A 38 -7.78 8.91 -15.35
CA SER A 38 -7.39 9.73 -16.51
C SER A 38 -6.40 9.04 -17.46
N LEU A 39 -5.60 8.10 -16.94
CA LEU A 39 -4.62 7.35 -17.73
C LEU A 39 -5.22 6.11 -18.41
N LEU A 40 -6.05 5.36 -17.70
CA LEU A 40 -6.50 4.02 -18.09
C LEU A 40 -8.03 3.86 -18.02
N GLY A 41 -8.75 4.84 -17.50
CA GLY A 41 -10.18 4.76 -17.27
C GLY A 41 -10.98 4.73 -18.56
N LYS A 42 -11.81 3.71 -18.68
CA LYS A 42 -12.88 3.59 -19.65
C LYS A 42 -13.90 2.57 -19.14
N PRO A 43 -15.16 2.62 -19.62
CA PRO A 43 -16.16 1.65 -19.21
C PRO A 43 -15.69 0.20 -19.38
N GLY A 44 -15.92 -0.62 -18.36
CA GLY A 44 -15.61 -2.05 -18.38
C GLY A 44 -14.16 -2.44 -18.08
N VAL A 45 -13.28 -1.49 -17.74
CA VAL A 45 -11.94 -1.81 -17.24
C VAL A 45 -12.04 -2.51 -15.90
N ARG A 46 -11.54 -3.75 -15.84
CA ARG A 46 -11.49 -4.55 -14.62
C ARG A 46 -10.18 -4.28 -13.88
N VAL A 47 -10.29 -3.85 -12.63
CA VAL A 47 -9.17 -3.54 -11.76
C VAL A 47 -9.12 -4.52 -10.59
N LEU A 48 -7.94 -5.08 -10.31
CA LEU A 48 -7.65 -5.71 -9.04
C LEU A 48 -6.90 -4.71 -8.15
N ASP A 49 -7.48 -4.32 -7.02
CA ASP A 49 -6.75 -3.71 -5.93
C ASP A 49 -6.08 -4.82 -5.11
N SER A 50 -4.78 -5.01 -5.30
CA SER A 50 -4.02 -6.14 -4.73
C SER A 50 -3.42 -5.86 -3.35
N THR A 51 -3.73 -4.70 -2.78
CA THR A 51 -3.24 -4.20 -1.48
C THR A 51 -4.34 -3.46 -0.75
N CYS A 52 -5.55 -4.04 -0.70
CA CYS A 52 -6.73 -3.25 -0.35
C CYS A 52 -6.75 -2.78 1.11
N GLY A 53 -6.08 -3.48 2.04
CA GLY A 53 -6.10 -3.14 3.46
C GLY A 53 -7.53 -2.95 3.96
N LEU A 54 -7.87 -1.75 4.42
CA LEU A 54 -9.22 -1.39 4.86
C LEU A 54 -10.16 -0.91 3.73
N GLY A 55 -9.74 -1.01 2.45
CA GLY A 55 -10.60 -0.73 1.30
C GLY A 55 -10.60 0.73 0.80
N ASP A 56 -9.72 1.60 1.28
CA ASP A 56 -9.73 3.02 0.90
C ASP A 56 -9.50 3.25 -0.61
N HIS A 57 -8.51 2.58 -1.20
CA HIS A 57 -8.28 2.63 -2.64
C HIS A 57 -9.41 1.96 -3.41
N THR A 58 -9.85 0.80 -2.95
CA THR A 58 -10.96 0.05 -3.54
C THR A 58 -12.21 0.92 -3.71
N ILE A 59 -12.62 1.64 -2.65
CA ILE A 59 -13.77 2.55 -2.68
C ILE A 59 -13.53 3.69 -3.68
N ASN A 60 -12.36 4.34 -3.64
CA ASN A 60 -12.06 5.44 -4.54
C ASN A 60 -11.98 5.00 -6.01
N LEU A 61 -11.47 3.79 -6.30
CA LEU A 61 -11.44 3.23 -7.65
C LEU A 61 -12.86 2.94 -8.17
N ARG A 62 -13.74 2.44 -7.30
CA ARG A 62 -15.17 2.29 -7.64
C ARG A 62 -15.85 3.63 -7.88
N ASP A 63 -15.59 4.62 -7.02
CA ASP A 63 -16.18 5.97 -7.12
C ASP A 63 -15.83 6.66 -8.45
N VAL A 64 -14.63 6.44 -8.99
CA VAL A 64 -14.25 6.99 -10.30
C VAL A 64 -14.73 6.15 -11.49
N GLY A 65 -15.33 4.98 -11.26
CA GLY A 65 -16.04 4.20 -12.29
C GLY A 65 -15.38 2.91 -12.77
N PHE A 66 -14.30 2.44 -12.12
CA PHE A 66 -13.71 1.13 -12.45
C PHE A 66 -14.60 -0.03 -11.98
N ASP A 67 -14.53 -1.17 -12.67
CA ASP A 67 -15.00 -2.44 -12.17
C ASP A 67 -13.91 -3.08 -11.31
N VAL A 68 -14.10 -3.12 -9.97
CA VAL A 68 -13.06 -3.44 -9.00
C VAL A 68 -13.36 -4.73 -8.27
N GLU A 69 -12.36 -5.62 -8.24
CA GLU A 69 -12.20 -6.66 -7.22
C GLU A 69 -11.02 -6.27 -6.32
N ALA A 70 -10.97 -6.78 -5.08
CA ALA A 70 -9.87 -6.44 -4.19
C ALA A 70 -9.41 -7.62 -3.34
N CYS A 71 -8.11 -7.60 -2.99
CA CYS A 71 -7.54 -8.61 -2.11
C CYS A 71 -6.48 -8.02 -1.16
N ASP A 72 -6.24 -8.77 -0.10
CA ASP A 72 -5.14 -8.56 0.83
C ASP A 72 -4.69 -9.93 1.34
N ALA A 73 -3.47 -10.04 1.84
CA ALA A 73 -2.98 -11.27 2.48
C ALA A 73 -3.61 -11.49 3.87
N SER A 74 -4.01 -10.42 4.56
CA SER A 74 -4.65 -10.45 5.87
C SER A 74 -6.15 -10.72 5.73
N ALA A 75 -6.61 -11.83 6.30
CA ALA A 75 -8.04 -12.15 6.42
C ALA A 75 -8.75 -11.10 7.28
N PHE A 76 -8.09 -10.59 8.33
CA PHE A 76 -8.61 -9.55 9.19
C PHE A 76 -8.86 -8.24 8.43
N ALA A 77 -7.91 -7.83 7.57
CA ALA A 77 -8.08 -6.67 6.71
C ALA A 77 -9.26 -6.83 5.76
N ILE A 78 -9.43 -8.00 5.14
CA ILE A 78 -10.55 -8.31 4.23
C ILE A 78 -11.91 -8.20 4.94
N GLU A 79 -12.03 -8.73 6.16
CA GLU A 79 -13.27 -8.58 6.95
C GLU A 79 -13.57 -7.12 7.28
N ALA A 80 -12.57 -6.34 7.62
CA ALA A 80 -12.71 -4.92 7.89
C ALA A 80 -13.06 -4.13 6.62
N ALA A 81 -12.37 -4.39 5.50
CA ALA A 81 -12.66 -3.79 4.20
C ALA A 81 -14.11 -4.04 3.78
N ALA A 82 -14.61 -5.27 3.96
CA ALA A 82 -15.98 -5.61 3.64
C ALA A 82 -17.00 -4.75 4.40
N ARG A 83 -16.71 -4.37 5.66
CA ARG A 83 -17.56 -3.45 6.43
C ARG A 83 -17.48 -2.03 5.88
N TYR A 84 -16.28 -1.47 5.71
CA TYR A 84 -16.09 -0.11 5.21
C TYR A 84 -16.67 0.10 3.81
N ILE A 85 -16.54 -0.90 2.94
CA ILE A 85 -17.08 -0.85 1.57
C ILE A 85 -18.61 -0.85 1.60
N ARG A 86 -19.24 -1.72 2.43
CA ARG A 86 -20.70 -1.72 2.62
C ARG A 86 -21.20 -0.41 3.24
N ASP A 87 -20.49 0.15 4.22
CA ASP A 87 -20.83 1.42 4.85
C ASP A 87 -20.74 2.60 3.85
N ALA A 88 -19.90 2.46 2.81
CA ALA A 88 -19.87 3.38 1.67
C ALA A 88 -20.98 3.14 0.63
N GLY A 89 -21.88 2.18 0.87
CA GLY A 89 -22.98 1.82 -0.07
C GLY A 89 -22.51 1.06 -1.30
N LEU A 90 -21.37 0.39 -1.24
CA LEU A 90 -20.77 -0.32 -2.38
C LEU A 90 -20.75 -1.82 -2.15
N GLU A 91 -20.80 -2.57 -3.28
CA GLU A 91 -20.53 -4.00 -3.34
C GLU A 91 -19.28 -4.23 -4.19
N VAL A 92 -18.27 -4.88 -3.60
CA VAL A 92 -17.02 -5.24 -4.26
C VAL A 92 -16.66 -6.68 -3.89
N PRO A 93 -16.34 -7.56 -4.84
CA PRO A 93 -15.80 -8.86 -4.54
C PRO A 93 -14.46 -8.76 -3.81
N LEU A 94 -14.35 -9.43 -2.66
CA LEU A 94 -13.17 -9.45 -1.81
C LEU A 94 -12.67 -10.87 -1.60
N PHE A 95 -11.35 -11.06 -1.53
CA PHE A 95 -10.76 -12.35 -1.24
C PHE A 95 -9.39 -12.24 -0.57
N VAL A 96 -9.01 -13.25 0.20
CA VAL A 96 -7.67 -13.36 0.79
C VAL A 96 -6.72 -13.94 -0.25
N SER A 97 -5.60 -13.29 -0.51
CA SER A 97 -4.55 -13.81 -1.39
C SER A 97 -3.23 -13.11 -1.15
N ARG A 98 -2.15 -13.87 -1.26
CA ARG A 98 -0.80 -13.31 -1.45
C ARG A 98 -0.57 -13.00 -2.93
N TRP A 99 0.32 -12.08 -3.24
CA TRP A 99 0.60 -11.70 -4.64
C TRP A 99 1.13 -12.86 -5.47
N GLN A 100 2.00 -13.70 -4.90
CA GLN A 100 2.57 -14.90 -5.56
C GLN A 100 1.50 -15.91 -6.00
N ASP A 101 0.34 -15.89 -5.34
CA ASP A 101 -0.74 -16.84 -5.60
C ASP A 101 -1.79 -16.32 -6.60
N LEU A 102 -1.73 -15.04 -6.98
CA LEU A 102 -2.73 -14.42 -7.87
C LEU A 102 -2.81 -15.09 -9.24
N GLY A 103 -1.68 -15.54 -9.77
CA GLY A 103 -1.64 -16.26 -11.05
C GLY A 103 -2.41 -17.57 -11.07
N LYS A 104 -2.67 -18.19 -9.90
CA LYS A 104 -3.45 -19.43 -9.76
C LYS A 104 -4.96 -19.21 -9.95
N ARG A 105 -5.43 -17.98 -9.85
CA ARG A 105 -6.85 -17.64 -10.09
C ARG A 105 -7.13 -17.62 -11.59
N GLN A 106 -8.35 -18.01 -11.97
CA GLN A 106 -8.77 -17.94 -13.38
C GLN A 106 -9.12 -16.50 -13.80
N ALA A 107 -9.45 -15.64 -12.84
CA ALA A 107 -9.76 -14.24 -13.11
C ALA A 107 -8.54 -13.50 -13.67
N ARG A 108 -8.78 -12.62 -14.65
CA ARG A 108 -7.77 -11.77 -15.27
C ARG A 108 -8.29 -10.34 -15.30
N TYR A 109 -7.36 -9.39 -15.13
CA TYR A 109 -7.65 -7.97 -14.95
C TYR A 109 -6.94 -7.15 -16.05
N ASP A 110 -7.57 -6.06 -16.46
CA ASP A 110 -6.94 -5.07 -17.35
C ASP A 110 -5.86 -4.27 -16.59
N VAL A 111 -6.11 -4.06 -15.29
CA VAL A 111 -5.22 -3.33 -14.39
C VAL A 111 -5.09 -4.10 -13.07
N VAL A 112 -3.87 -4.30 -12.60
CA VAL A 112 -3.57 -4.67 -11.21
C VAL A 112 -2.96 -3.45 -10.54
N PHE A 113 -3.61 -2.95 -9.51
CA PHE A 113 -3.14 -1.84 -8.70
C PHE A 113 -2.43 -2.38 -7.45
N ASN A 114 -1.23 -1.84 -7.16
CA ASN A 114 -0.44 -2.22 -5.99
C ASN A 114 0.32 -0.99 -5.46
N ASP A 115 0.05 -0.56 -4.24
CA ASP A 115 0.65 0.68 -3.71
C ASP A 115 1.94 0.46 -2.92
N VAL A 116 2.34 -0.80 -2.66
CA VAL A 116 3.48 -1.12 -1.78
C VAL A 116 4.49 -2.13 -2.34
N ILE A 117 4.43 -2.50 -3.62
CA ILE A 117 5.37 -3.48 -4.21
C ILE A 117 6.85 -3.09 -3.98
N HIS A 118 7.15 -1.79 -3.94
CA HIS A 118 8.48 -1.26 -3.69
C HIS A 118 8.96 -1.42 -2.23
N TRP A 119 8.10 -1.89 -1.31
CA TRP A 119 8.48 -2.20 0.07
C TRP A 119 9.08 -3.60 0.24
N ILE A 120 9.02 -4.44 -0.80
CA ILE A 120 9.66 -5.75 -0.76
C ILE A 120 11.17 -5.55 -0.80
N HIS A 121 11.87 -5.96 0.26
CA HIS A 121 13.33 -5.79 0.36
C HIS A 121 14.09 -6.88 -0.39
N ASP A 122 13.63 -8.11 -0.31
CA ASP A 122 14.26 -9.28 -0.92
C ASP A 122 13.99 -9.34 -2.42
N PRO A 123 15.04 -9.41 -3.29
CA PRO A 123 14.85 -9.47 -4.74
C PRO A 123 14.14 -10.73 -5.24
N ASP A 124 14.33 -11.88 -4.59
CA ASP A 124 13.69 -13.13 -5.01
C ASP A 124 12.20 -13.08 -4.68
N GLU A 125 11.87 -12.53 -3.53
CA GLU A 125 10.49 -12.31 -3.11
C GLU A 125 9.78 -11.28 -4.02
N LEU A 126 10.47 -10.20 -4.40
CA LEU A 126 9.95 -9.23 -5.37
C LEU A 126 9.66 -9.90 -6.72
N ARG A 127 10.58 -10.77 -7.19
CA ARG A 127 10.40 -11.51 -8.45
C ARG A 127 9.15 -12.40 -8.40
N ASP A 128 8.97 -13.17 -7.33
CA ASP A 128 7.83 -14.06 -7.17
C ASP A 128 6.50 -13.28 -7.06
N ALA A 129 6.48 -12.18 -6.30
CA ALA A 129 5.34 -11.29 -6.20
C ALA A 129 5.00 -10.66 -7.56
N ALA A 130 5.99 -10.10 -8.25
CA ALA A 130 5.82 -9.49 -9.56
C ALA A 130 5.32 -10.49 -10.63
N ALA A 131 5.81 -11.73 -10.59
CA ALA A 131 5.33 -12.80 -11.47
C ALA A 131 3.84 -13.11 -11.23
N GLY A 132 3.42 -13.23 -9.97
CA GLY A 132 2.01 -13.45 -9.62
C GLY A 132 1.10 -12.30 -10.04
N LEU A 133 1.54 -11.05 -9.83
CA LEU A 133 0.82 -9.85 -10.28
C LEU A 133 0.71 -9.81 -11.81
N ARG A 134 1.80 -10.13 -12.54
CA ARG A 134 1.78 -10.24 -14.01
C ARG A 134 0.79 -11.29 -14.49
N ASP A 135 0.78 -12.45 -13.84
CA ASP A 135 -0.06 -13.57 -14.27
C ASP A 135 -1.55 -13.32 -13.99
N ALA A 136 -1.88 -12.40 -13.09
CA ALA A 136 -3.25 -11.93 -12.88
C ALA A 136 -3.76 -10.98 -13.98
N LEU A 137 -2.88 -10.41 -14.80
CA LEU A 137 -3.25 -9.49 -15.88
C LEU A 137 -3.69 -10.23 -17.15
N VAL A 138 -4.54 -9.60 -17.96
CA VAL A 138 -4.74 -9.99 -19.36
C VAL A 138 -3.50 -9.66 -20.20
N PRO A 139 -3.28 -10.29 -21.37
CA PRO A 139 -2.26 -9.82 -22.31
C PRO A 139 -2.46 -8.34 -22.66
N GLY A 140 -1.40 -7.51 -22.49
CA GLY A 140 -1.46 -6.06 -22.68
C GLY A 140 -2.05 -5.28 -21.49
N GLY A 141 -2.46 -5.95 -20.44
CA GLY A 141 -2.86 -5.32 -19.17
C GLY A 141 -1.69 -4.60 -18.47
N SER A 142 -2.00 -3.84 -17.42
CA SER A 142 -1.01 -2.99 -16.74
C SER A 142 -0.95 -3.27 -15.25
N LEU A 143 0.25 -3.49 -14.71
CA LEU A 143 0.53 -3.29 -13.30
C LEU A 143 0.70 -1.78 -13.07
N VAL A 144 0.01 -1.25 -12.08
CA VAL A 144 0.11 0.14 -11.63
C VAL A 144 0.59 0.15 -10.20
N PHE A 145 1.63 0.94 -9.92
CA PHE A 145 2.20 1.05 -8.60
C PHE A 145 2.68 2.48 -8.31
N PHE A 146 2.71 2.85 -7.03
CA PHE A 146 3.28 4.12 -6.62
C PHE A 146 4.79 4.03 -6.49
N PHE A 147 5.42 5.16 -6.83
CA PHE A 147 6.78 5.43 -6.41
C PHE A 147 6.87 6.79 -5.74
N ALA A 148 7.59 6.86 -4.64
CA ALA A 148 7.31 7.76 -3.52
C ALA A 148 7.74 9.15 -3.69
N ASP A 149 7.99 9.93 -4.52
CA ASP A 149 8.22 11.37 -4.26
C ASP A 149 7.90 12.35 -5.41
N GLY A 150 7.40 11.85 -6.53
CA GLY A 150 7.07 12.71 -7.67
C GLY A 150 8.27 13.44 -8.28
N ARG A 151 9.50 13.09 -7.91
CA ARG A 151 10.71 13.55 -8.59
C ARG A 151 10.93 12.71 -9.83
N GLU A 152 11.61 13.28 -10.81
CA GLU A 152 12.03 12.50 -11.97
C GLU A 152 12.91 11.33 -11.47
N PRO A 153 12.63 10.11 -11.94
CA PRO A 153 13.35 8.93 -11.48
C PRO A 153 14.78 8.95 -12.02
N GLU A 154 15.73 9.24 -11.14
CA GLU A 154 17.16 9.20 -11.43
C GLU A 154 17.80 7.91 -10.91
N PRO A 155 18.80 7.35 -11.57
CA PRO A 155 19.57 6.23 -11.03
C PRO A 155 20.17 6.58 -9.67
N GLY A 156 19.96 5.71 -8.66
CA GLY A 156 20.42 5.92 -7.28
C GLY A 156 19.58 6.90 -6.47
N ALA A 157 18.42 7.32 -6.95
CA ALA A 157 17.50 8.20 -6.24
C ALA A 157 17.09 7.62 -4.87
N GLY A 158 16.93 6.32 -4.75
CA GLY A 158 16.57 5.67 -3.50
C GLY A 158 17.52 5.99 -2.34
N LYS A 159 18.83 6.01 -2.59
CA LYS A 159 19.80 6.40 -1.55
C LYS A 159 19.68 7.87 -1.17
N LYS A 160 19.49 8.76 -2.12
CA LYS A 160 19.31 10.20 -1.85
C LYS A 160 18.06 10.45 -1.02
N ILE A 161 16.97 9.71 -1.29
CA ILE A 161 15.72 9.78 -0.55
C ILE A 161 15.93 9.24 0.87
N LEU A 162 16.62 8.10 1.03
CA LEU A 162 16.95 7.53 2.33
C LEU A 162 17.74 8.53 3.19
N ASP A 163 18.77 9.17 2.62
CA ASP A 163 19.59 10.15 3.33
C ASP A 163 18.73 11.34 3.77
N TRP A 164 17.88 11.86 2.87
CA TRP A 164 16.99 12.98 3.17
C TRP A 164 15.94 12.61 4.22
N ASP A 165 15.24 11.47 4.08
CA ASP A 165 14.24 11.01 5.05
C ASP A 165 14.89 10.83 6.42
N TRP A 166 16.10 10.24 6.47
CA TRP A 166 16.81 10.03 7.71
C TRP A 166 17.22 11.34 8.40
N GLU A 167 17.62 12.36 7.66
CA GLU A 167 17.96 13.67 8.21
C GLU A 167 16.76 14.42 8.78
N HIS A 168 15.57 14.23 8.19
CA HIS A 168 14.35 14.96 8.56
C HIS A 168 13.36 14.17 9.43
N MET A 169 13.60 12.88 9.61
CA MET A 169 12.74 12.00 10.41
C MET A 169 13.11 12.07 11.90
N SER A 170 12.11 12.13 12.76
CA SER A 170 12.30 11.92 14.21
C SER A 170 12.79 10.51 14.49
N ARG A 171 13.80 10.37 15.36
CA ARG A 171 14.29 9.04 15.78
C ARG A 171 13.27 8.33 16.66
N THR A 172 12.58 9.09 17.50
CA THR A 172 11.51 8.62 18.36
C THR A 172 10.39 9.65 18.36
N GLU A 173 9.14 9.17 18.28
CA GLU A 173 7.98 10.05 18.36
C GLU A 173 6.77 9.32 18.97
N LEU A 174 5.88 10.09 19.60
CA LEU A 174 4.52 9.67 19.90
C LEU A 174 3.66 10.03 18.67
N ALA A 175 3.35 9.03 17.85
CA ALA A 175 2.64 9.27 16.59
C ALA A 175 1.18 9.69 16.81
N TRP A 176 0.51 9.03 17.77
CA TRP A 176 -0.84 9.38 18.19
C TRP A 176 -1.19 8.73 19.54
N GLU A 177 -2.16 9.31 20.21
CA GLU A 177 -2.81 8.75 21.40
C GLU A 177 -4.31 9.03 21.30
N HIS A 178 -5.12 7.99 21.54
CA HIS A 178 -6.57 8.08 21.56
C HIS A 178 -7.16 7.27 22.71
N GLU A 179 -8.34 7.68 23.14
CA GLU A 179 -9.12 6.97 24.17
C GLU A 179 -10.57 6.81 23.69
N LYS A 180 -11.10 5.61 23.83
CA LYS A 180 -12.48 5.28 23.51
C LYS A 180 -12.97 4.13 24.38
N ASP A 181 -14.18 4.25 24.92
CA ASP A 181 -14.86 3.18 25.69
C ASP A 181 -14.00 2.60 26.82
N GLY A 182 -13.20 3.44 27.50
CA GLY A 182 -12.33 3.03 28.61
C GLY A 182 -11.00 2.39 28.19
N THR A 183 -10.75 2.27 26.90
CA THR A 183 -9.47 1.84 26.32
C THR A 183 -8.69 3.04 25.82
N ARG A 184 -7.44 3.22 26.31
CA ARG A 184 -6.51 4.21 25.79
C ARG A 184 -5.40 3.48 25.05
N VAL A 185 -5.09 3.94 23.84
CA VAL A 185 -4.03 3.41 22.99
C VAL A 185 -3.11 4.53 22.55
N SER A 186 -1.81 4.32 22.76
CA SER A 186 -0.77 5.24 22.30
C SER A 186 0.16 4.48 21.34
N LEU A 187 0.45 5.06 20.16
CA LEU A 187 1.48 4.55 19.24
C LEU A 187 2.74 5.38 19.39
N ALA A 188 3.79 4.76 19.89
CA ALA A 188 5.14 5.29 19.84
C ALA A 188 5.93 4.64 18.71
N LEU A 189 6.77 5.43 18.02
CA LEU A 189 7.63 4.98 16.93
C LEU A 189 9.10 5.16 17.33
N LEU A 190 9.92 4.17 16.97
CA LEU A 190 11.37 4.24 16.99
C LEU A 190 11.89 3.93 15.59
N ASN A 191 12.66 4.82 14.99
CA ASN A 191 13.23 4.66 13.66
C ASN A 191 14.72 4.32 13.76
N GLU A 192 15.13 3.24 13.08
CA GLU A 192 16.52 2.79 12.98
C GLU A 192 16.94 2.69 11.51
N ARG A 193 18.10 3.26 11.19
CA ARG A 193 18.63 3.23 9.81
C ARG A 193 19.47 1.99 9.56
N GLY A 194 19.14 1.28 8.48
CA GLY A 194 19.99 0.27 7.84
C GLY A 194 20.75 0.81 6.63
N GLY A 195 21.31 -0.10 5.83
CA GLY A 195 22.09 0.27 4.63
C GLY A 195 21.24 0.91 3.52
N ASP A 196 20.11 0.30 3.22
CA ASP A 196 19.17 0.71 2.15
C ASP A 196 17.72 0.68 2.63
N PHE A 197 17.51 0.78 3.94
CA PHE A 197 16.19 0.78 4.57
C PHE A 197 16.17 1.59 5.87
N ILE A 198 14.96 1.89 6.34
CA ILE A 198 14.67 2.36 7.70
C ILE A 198 13.70 1.36 8.32
N ASP A 199 14.08 0.79 9.46
CA ASP A 199 13.17 0.02 10.29
C ASP A 199 12.42 0.98 11.22
N GLN A 200 11.11 0.96 11.11
CA GLN A 200 10.21 1.70 11.98
C GLN A 200 9.56 0.72 12.94
N HIS A 201 9.98 0.76 14.20
CA HIS A 201 9.42 -0.05 15.27
C HIS A 201 8.18 0.64 15.81
N HIS A 202 7.06 -0.05 15.75
CA HIS A 202 5.76 0.40 16.26
C HIS A 202 5.53 -0.21 17.64
N PHE A 203 5.30 0.62 18.65
CA PHE A 203 4.97 0.22 20.01
C PHE A 203 3.59 0.74 20.37
N TYR A 204 2.62 -0.14 20.47
CA TYR A 204 1.28 0.17 20.95
C TYR A 204 1.22 -0.07 22.45
N VAL A 205 1.03 1.00 23.22
CA VAL A 205 0.77 0.92 24.64
C VAL A 205 -0.75 0.97 24.83
N VAL A 206 -1.31 -0.15 25.22
CA VAL A 206 -2.75 -0.33 25.42
C VAL A 206 -3.06 -0.32 26.90
N ARG A 207 -3.89 0.61 27.36
CA ARG A 207 -4.36 0.67 28.73
C ARG A 207 -5.86 0.42 28.79
N GLU A 208 -6.26 -0.59 29.54
CA GLU A 208 -7.64 -0.92 29.86
C GLU A 208 -7.79 -0.95 31.39
N ASN A 209 -8.46 0.04 31.99
CA ASN A 209 -8.51 0.24 33.42
C ASN A 209 -7.08 0.33 34.05
N GLU A 210 -6.74 -0.59 34.96
CA GLU A 210 -5.41 -0.68 35.59
C GLU A 210 -4.42 -1.55 34.81
N ASN A 211 -4.88 -2.26 33.78
CA ASN A 211 -4.03 -3.12 32.99
C ASN A 211 -3.33 -2.35 31.88
N VAL A 212 -2.03 -2.61 31.73
CA VAL A 212 -1.22 -2.05 30.63
C VAL A 212 -0.60 -3.21 29.85
N LYS A 213 -0.81 -3.21 28.54
CA LYS A 213 -0.24 -4.17 27.61
C LYS A 213 0.62 -3.44 26.59
N LEU A 214 1.76 -4.02 26.23
CA LEU A 214 2.60 -3.56 25.14
C LEU A 214 2.48 -4.56 23.98
N GLU A 215 2.17 -4.04 22.78
CA GLU A 215 2.22 -4.79 21.53
C GLU A 215 3.19 -4.08 20.58
N SER A 216 3.95 -4.82 19.78
CA SER A 216 4.92 -4.21 18.88
C SER A 216 5.17 -5.03 17.64
N PHE A 217 5.52 -4.36 16.55
CA PHE A 217 6.07 -4.95 15.34
C PHE A 217 7.01 -3.96 14.65
N THR A 218 7.74 -4.45 13.65
CA THR A 218 8.66 -3.61 12.87
C THR A 218 8.20 -3.54 11.42
N MET A 219 8.02 -2.33 10.91
CA MET A 219 7.77 -2.05 9.51
C MET A 219 9.07 -1.59 8.86
N ARG A 220 9.49 -2.26 7.79
CA ARG A 220 10.68 -1.87 7.03
C ARG A 220 10.28 -1.00 5.84
N ARG A 221 10.79 0.25 5.81
CA ARG A 221 10.69 1.13 4.65
C ARG A 221 11.94 0.93 3.80
N VAL A 222 11.75 0.42 2.59
CA VAL A 222 12.84 0.04 1.68
C VAL A 222 13.14 1.18 0.73
N TYR A 223 14.43 1.48 0.55
CA TYR A 223 14.96 2.51 -0.35
C TYR A 223 15.93 1.92 -1.40
N ARG A 224 16.08 0.58 -1.40
CA ARG A 224 16.89 -0.15 -2.39
C ARG A 224 16.43 0.12 -3.81
N TRP A 225 15.12 0.20 -3.99
CA TRP A 225 14.51 0.38 -5.29
C TRP A 225 14.44 1.87 -5.61
N ASP A 226 15.09 2.28 -6.68
CA ASP A 226 14.69 3.45 -7.45
C ASP A 226 13.88 3.00 -8.67
N PHE A 227 13.34 3.93 -9.44
CA PHE A 227 12.55 3.62 -10.63
C PHE A 227 13.28 2.68 -11.59
N HIS A 228 14.58 2.89 -11.82
CA HIS A 228 15.36 2.10 -12.76
C HIS A 228 15.62 0.68 -12.23
N ALA A 229 15.92 0.53 -10.96
CA ALA A 229 16.15 -0.77 -10.33
C ALA A 229 14.86 -1.60 -10.31
N LEU A 230 13.74 -0.98 -9.92
CA LEU A 230 12.44 -1.65 -9.90
C LEU A 230 11.96 -1.98 -11.32
N SER A 231 12.16 -1.06 -12.29
CA SER A 231 11.82 -1.30 -13.70
C SER A 231 12.59 -2.50 -14.27
N ARG A 232 13.88 -2.64 -13.96
CA ARG A 232 14.66 -3.82 -14.36
C ARG A 232 14.08 -5.09 -13.74
N ALA A 233 13.83 -5.10 -12.44
CA ALA A 233 13.25 -6.27 -11.76
C ALA A 233 11.90 -6.70 -12.35
N LEU A 234 11.05 -5.74 -12.72
CA LEU A 234 9.78 -6.01 -13.40
C LEU A 234 9.99 -6.53 -14.83
N THR A 235 10.98 -5.99 -15.57
CA THR A 235 11.32 -6.44 -16.92
C THR A 235 11.84 -7.87 -16.91
N ASP A 236 12.65 -8.24 -15.93
CA ASP A 236 13.21 -9.59 -15.77
C ASP A 236 12.12 -10.66 -15.59
N VAL A 237 10.96 -10.30 -15.05
CA VAL A 237 9.80 -11.20 -14.96
C VAL A 237 8.82 -11.08 -16.13
N GLY A 238 9.15 -10.30 -17.17
CA GLY A 238 8.41 -10.21 -18.42
C GLY A 238 7.41 -9.06 -18.53
N PHE A 239 7.46 -8.06 -17.67
CA PHE A 239 6.81 -6.78 -17.94
C PHE A 239 7.56 -5.99 -19.00
N ARG A 240 6.87 -5.07 -19.67
CA ARG A 240 7.40 -4.21 -20.74
C ARG A 240 6.95 -2.76 -20.51
N ASP A 241 7.56 -1.83 -21.23
CA ASP A 241 7.10 -0.43 -21.29
C ASP A 241 6.83 0.16 -19.92
N VAL A 242 7.82 0.04 -19.00
CA VAL A 242 7.70 0.63 -17.67
C VAL A 242 7.81 2.14 -17.79
N THR A 243 6.72 2.84 -17.48
CA THR A 243 6.61 4.30 -17.59
C THR A 243 6.21 4.95 -16.29
N SER A 244 6.58 6.21 -16.10
CA SER A 244 6.24 6.99 -14.92
C SER A 244 5.41 8.21 -15.30
N HIS A 245 4.32 8.44 -14.57
CA HIS A 245 3.39 9.55 -14.79
C HIS A 245 3.28 10.36 -13.51
N ALA A 246 3.91 11.54 -13.50
CA ALA A 246 3.85 12.44 -12.36
C ALA A 246 2.44 13.03 -12.20
N PHE A 247 1.97 13.12 -10.97
CA PHE A 247 0.77 13.87 -10.61
C PHE A 247 0.96 14.59 -9.28
N ARG A 248 0.10 15.56 -9.00
CA ARG A 248 0.10 16.27 -7.72
C ARG A 248 -1.22 16.05 -7.01
N ASN A 249 -1.14 15.84 -5.70
CA ASN A 249 -2.34 15.80 -4.88
C ASN A 249 -2.86 17.23 -4.58
N VAL A 250 -4.02 17.33 -3.96
CA VAL A 250 -4.65 18.62 -3.60
C VAL A 250 -3.79 19.49 -2.67
N LYS A 251 -2.81 18.90 -1.97
CA LYS A 251 -1.84 19.64 -1.14
C LYS A 251 -0.60 20.08 -1.92
N GLY A 252 -0.52 19.79 -3.23
CA GLY A 252 0.61 20.10 -4.08
C GLY A 252 1.80 19.14 -3.96
N HIS A 253 1.69 18.06 -3.15
CA HIS A 253 2.72 17.04 -3.08
C HIS A 253 2.78 16.26 -4.39
N GLY A 254 3.99 16.10 -4.94
CA GLY A 254 4.22 15.31 -6.13
C GLY A 254 4.27 13.82 -5.83
N TYR A 255 3.65 13.03 -6.73
CA TYR A 255 3.69 11.57 -6.73
C TYR A 255 3.88 11.07 -8.15
N ALA A 256 4.26 9.82 -8.31
CA ALA A 256 4.26 9.17 -9.60
C ALA A 256 3.43 7.89 -9.58
N LEU A 257 2.54 7.75 -10.56
CA LEU A 257 1.95 6.48 -10.95
C LEU A 257 2.86 5.85 -11.99
N ASN A 258 3.31 4.63 -11.71
CA ASN A 258 4.14 3.89 -12.62
C ASN A 258 3.32 2.76 -13.23
N LEU A 259 3.47 2.55 -14.53
CA LEU A 259 2.80 1.53 -15.29
C LEU A 259 3.83 0.58 -15.88
N ALA A 260 3.60 -0.73 -15.73
CA ALA A 260 4.34 -1.78 -16.40
C ALA A 260 3.36 -2.65 -17.20
N LYS A 261 3.58 -2.85 -18.50
CA LYS A 261 2.72 -3.63 -19.38
C LYS A 261 3.08 -5.12 -19.32
N ARG A 262 2.06 -5.98 -19.29
CA ARG A 262 2.22 -7.41 -19.50
C ARG A 262 2.53 -7.78 -20.93
#